data_fe5a38f883344a7d7708b33fb1d7741c
#
_entry.id   fe5a38f883344a7d7708b33fb1d7741c
#
_cell.length_a   1.000
_cell.length_b   1.000
_cell.length_c   1.000
_cell.angle_alpha   90.00
_cell.angle_beta   90.00
_cell.angle_gamma   90.00
#
_symmetry.space_group_name_H-M   'P 1'
#
loop_
_entity.id
_entity.type
_entity.pdbx_description
1 polymer ?
#
loop_
_entity_poly.entity_id
_entity_poly.type
_entity_poly.pdbx_seq_one_letter_code
_entity_poly.pdbx_strand_id
1 'polypeptide(L)'
;SLIEDYTLGRDYLIKELNSHKYLHKGDAGNFIFIKPKTNALTIVEKMKSQKQILIKSYSNVGNFGTCLRVTIGAKQYMERFLDALFELDNTN
;
A
#
# COMPACT_ATOMS: atom_id res chain seq x y z
N SER A 1 -13.88 18.22 -2.21
CA SER A 1 -12.61 18.98 -2.07
C SER A 1 -11.42 18.03 -2.01
N LEU A 2 -10.24 18.56 -2.13
CA LEU A 2 -9.01 17.77 -2.03
C LEU A 2 -8.89 17.07 -0.68
N ILE A 3 -9.32 17.73 0.39
CA ILE A 3 -9.28 17.17 1.74
C ILE A 3 -10.23 15.98 1.86
N GLU A 4 -11.42 16.12 1.33
CA GLU A 4 -12.41 15.04 1.32
C GLU A 4 -11.92 13.85 0.51
N ASP A 5 -11.36 14.09 -0.68
CA ASP A 5 -10.83 13.05 -1.54
C ASP A 5 -9.71 12.28 -0.84
N TYR A 6 -8.84 13.01 -0.14
CA TYR A 6 -7.73 12.43 0.62
C TYR A 6 -8.24 11.56 1.78
N THR A 7 -9.24 12.05 2.51
CA THR A 7 -9.83 11.32 3.64
C THR A 7 -10.52 10.04 3.16
N LEU A 8 -11.28 10.13 2.08
CA LEU A 8 -11.93 8.96 1.48
C LEU A 8 -10.90 7.92 1.02
N GLY A 9 -9.81 8.38 0.43
CA GLY A 9 -8.74 7.48 0.00
C GLY A 9 -8.08 6.76 1.16
N ARG A 10 -7.77 7.49 2.25
CA ARG A 10 -7.18 6.92 3.45
C ARG A 10 -8.12 5.88 4.07
N ASP A 11 -9.37 6.25 4.28
CA ASP A 11 -10.35 5.38 4.94
C ASP A 11 -10.55 4.11 4.13
N TYR A 12 -10.65 4.23 2.82
CA TYR A 12 -10.77 3.09 1.92
C TYR A 12 -9.54 2.17 2.02
N LEU A 13 -8.35 2.76 1.95
CA LEU A 13 -7.09 2.02 2.01
C LEU A 13 -7.00 1.20 3.31
N ILE A 14 -7.23 1.86 4.45
CA ILE A 14 -7.12 1.21 5.76
C ILE A 14 -8.16 0.10 5.91
N LYS A 15 -9.39 0.37 5.50
CA LYS A 15 -10.47 -0.61 5.58
C LYS A 15 -10.13 -1.87 4.77
N GLU A 16 -9.65 -1.68 3.54
CA GLU A 16 -9.33 -2.80 2.66
C GLU A 16 -8.11 -3.57 3.13
N LEU A 17 -7.09 -2.86 3.63
CA LEU A 17 -5.92 -3.52 4.20
C LEU A 17 -6.31 -4.40 5.40
N ASN A 18 -7.15 -3.89 6.28
CA ASN A 18 -7.63 -4.66 7.44
C ASN A 18 -8.47 -5.86 7.00
N SER A 19 -9.34 -5.64 6.02
CA SER A 19 -10.21 -6.71 5.49
C SER A 19 -9.40 -7.85 4.89
N HIS A 20 -8.27 -7.53 4.24
CA HIS A 20 -7.39 -8.53 3.64
C HIS A 20 -6.25 -8.96 4.57
N LYS A 21 -6.32 -8.55 5.85
CA LYS A 21 -5.40 -8.96 6.91
C LYS A 21 -3.96 -8.55 6.67
N TYR A 22 -3.77 -7.34 6.12
CA TYR A 22 -2.46 -6.74 5.99
C TYR A 22 -2.12 -5.95 7.24
N LEU A 23 -0.90 -6.13 7.71
CA LEU A 23 -0.36 -5.30 8.79
C LEU A 23 0.14 -3.98 8.20
N HIS A 24 -0.12 -2.87 8.90
CA HIS A 24 0.27 -1.55 8.42
C HIS A 24 0.54 -0.60 9.59
N LYS A 25 1.28 0.47 9.31
CA LYS A 25 1.63 1.52 10.27
C LYS A 25 1.59 2.88 9.59
N GLY A 26 1.50 3.93 10.39
CA GLY A 26 1.53 5.30 9.89
C GLY A 26 0.18 5.81 9.41
N ASP A 27 -0.89 5.24 9.92
CA ASP A 27 -2.25 5.49 9.43
C ASP A 27 -2.71 6.94 9.55
N ALA A 28 -2.08 7.73 10.42
CA ALA A 28 -2.43 9.14 10.61
C ALA A 28 -1.58 10.11 9.79
N GLY A 29 -0.56 9.62 9.08
CA GLY A 29 0.34 10.46 8.30
C GLY A 29 -0.02 10.50 6.82
N ASN A 30 0.90 11.08 6.03
CA ASN A 30 0.77 11.16 4.57
C ASN A 30 1.17 9.86 3.88
N PHE A 31 1.85 8.98 4.59
CA PHE A 31 2.31 7.69 4.10
C PHE A 31 1.74 6.59 4.96
N ILE A 32 1.56 5.44 4.35
CA ILE A 32 1.28 4.24 5.11
C ILE A 32 2.35 3.20 4.77
N PHE A 33 2.80 2.49 5.79
CA PHE A 33 3.74 1.38 5.62
C PHE A 33 2.96 0.09 5.69
N ILE A 34 3.08 -0.72 4.65
CA ILE A 34 2.32 -1.96 4.52
C ILE A 34 3.28 -3.13 4.50
N LYS A 35 3.03 -4.11 5.36
CA LYS A 35 3.81 -5.34 5.36
C LYS A 35 3.23 -6.28 4.30
N PRO A 36 3.93 -6.53 3.18
CA PRO A 36 3.41 -7.45 2.18
C PRO A 36 3.52 -8.90 2.67
N LYS A 37 2.77 -9.77 2.07
CA LYS A 37 2.78 -11.20 2.39
C LYS A 37 3.95 -11.92 1.73
N THR A 38 4.48 -11.34 0.66
CA THR A 38 5.65 -11.84 -0.05
C THR A 38 6.79 -10.82 0.07
N ASN A 39 7.72 -10.78 -0.85
CA ASN A 39 8.90 -9.92 -0.78
C ASN A 39 8.59 -8.50 -1.26
N ALA A 40 8.84 -7.51 -0.40
CA ALA A 40 8.52 -6.10 -0.69
C ALA A 40 9.27 -5.58 -1.92
N LEU A 41 10.54 -5.91 -2.07
CA LEU A 41 11.33 -5.44 -3.21
C LEU A 41 10.78 -5.99 -4.53
N THR A 42 10.35 -7.24 -4.53
CA THR A 42 9.73 -7.86 -5.69
C THR A 42 8.42 -7.17 -6.05
N ILE A 43 7.60 -6.85 -5.04
CA ILE A 43 6.34 -6.13 -5.24
C ILE A 43 6.59 -4.75 -5.87
N VAL A 44 7.55 -4.00 -5.34
CA VAL A 44 7.89 -2.67 -5.88
C VAL A 44 8.27 -2.76 -7.35
N GLU A 45 9.10 -3.74 -7.70
CA GLU A 45 9.55 -3.93 -9.08
C GLU A 45 8.41 -4.31 -10.01
N LYS A 46 7.57 -5.26 -9.60
CA LYS A 46 6.43 -5.69 -10.41
C LYS A 46 5.38 -4.60 -10.57
N MET A 47 5.13 -3.82 -9.52
CA MET A 47 4.23 -2.67 -9.62
C MET A 47 4.69 -1.69 -10.68
N LYS A 48 6.00 -1.38 -10.70
CA LYS A 48 6.58 -0.50 -11.70
C LYS A 48 6.49 -1.09 -13.11
N SER A 49 6.94 -2.31 -13.29
CA SER A 49 7.05 -2.92 -14.62
C SER A 49 5.73 -3.38 -15.21
N GLN A 50 4.83 -3.89 -14.38
CA GLN A 50 3.58 -4.51 -14.85
C GLN A 50 2.36 -3.60 -14.71
N LYS A 51 2.37 -2.68 -13.75
CA LYS A 51 1.21 -1.85 -13.42
C LYS A 51 1.45 -0.36 -13.60
N GLN A 52 2.69 0.05 -13.86
CA GLN A 52 3.08 1.47 -13.95
C GLN A 52 2.71 2.23 -12.69
N ILE A 53 2.85 1.60 -11.54
CA ILE A 53 2.62 2.21 -10.23
C ILE A 53 3.96 2.32 -9.51
N LEU A 54 4.31 3.55 -9.11
CA LEU A 54 5.57 3.82 -8.42
C LEU A 54 5.32 3.91 -6.91
N ILE A 55 5.85 2.95 -6.18
CA ILE A 55 5.88 2.95 -4.72
C ILE A 55 7.32 2.69 -4.28
N LYS A 56 7.58 2.84 -2.99
CA LYS A 56 8.91 2.62 -2.44
C LYS A 56 8.90 1.49 -1.43
N SER A 57 10.06 0.87 -1.24
CA SER A 57 10.27 -0.04 -0.12
C SER A 57 11.05 0.68 0.97
N TYR A 58 10.81 0.30 2.21
CA TYR A 58 11.53 0.80 3.38
C TYR A 58 11.94 -0.37 4.25
N SER A 59 13.23 -0.41 4.61
CA SER A 59 13.72 -1.44 5.52
C SER A 59 13.64 -0.95 6.96
N ASN A 60 13.63 -1.90 7.88
CA ASN A 60 13.68 -1.63 9.33
C ASN A 60 12.51 -0.80 9.85
N VAL A 61 11.30 -1.11 9.37
CA VAL A 61 10.08 -0.47 9.86
C VAL A 61 9.62 -1.21 11.12
N GLY A 62 10.25 -0.87 12.25
CA GLY A 62 9.96 -1.52 13.53
C GLY A 62 10.10 -3.04 13.41
N ASN A 63 9.12 -3.76 13.92
CA ASN A 63 9.09 -5.23 13.85
C ASN A 63 8.53 -5.77 12.53
N PHE A 64 8.19 -4.88 11.59
CA PHE A 64 7.69 -5.28 10.27
C PHE A 64 8.79 -5.67 9.29
N GLY A 65 10.03 -5.22 9.56
CA GLY A 65 11.12 -5.42 8.61
C GLY A 65 10.97 -4.52 7.38
N THR A 66 11.13 -5.09 6.18
CA THR A 66 11.00 -4.34 4.93
C THR A 66 9.53 -4.27 4.53
N CYS A 67 9.04 -3.04 4.32
CA CYS A 67 7.65 -2.76 4.01
C CYS A 67 7.54 -1.98 2.72
N LEU A 68 6.31 -1.90 2.20
CA LEU A 68 5.94 -0.97 1.15
C LEU A 68 5.61 0.38 1.79
N ARG A 69 6.09 1.47 1.20
CA ARG A 69 5.69 2.82 1.61
C ARG A 69 4.82 3.41 0.51
N VAL A 70 3.59 3.74 0.86
CA VAL A 70 2.59 4.22 -0.09
C VAL A 70 2.12 5.60 0.34
N THR A 71 2.16 6.56 -0.59
CA THR A 71 1.60 7.89 -0.34
C THR A 71 0.08 7.80 -0.47
N ILE A 72 -0.63 8.31 0.53
CA ILE A 72 -2.08 8.31 0.51
C ILE A 72 -2.56 9.35 -0.50
N GLY A 73 -3.50 8.96 -1.34
CA GLY A 73 -4.09 9.83 -2.36
C GLY A 73 -5.59 9.61 -2.45
N ALA A 74 -6.18 10.09 -3.53
CA ALA A 74 -7.61 9.95 -3.77
C ALA A 74 -8.02 8.48 -3.84
N LYS A 75 -9.28 8.21 -3.52
CA LYS A 75 -9.81 6.85 -3.46
C LYS A 75 -9.55 6.06 -4.75
N GLN A 76 -9.72 6.67 -5.90
CA GLN A 76 -9.52 6.00 -7.19
C GLN A 76 -8.08 5.47 -7.35
N TYR A 77 -7.09 6.21 -6.84
CA TYR A 77 -5.70 5.79 -6.89
C TYR A 77 -5.43 4.68 -5.88
N MET A 78 -6.08 4.74 -4.72
CA MET A 78 -5.94 3.70 -3.71
C MET A 78 -6.60 2.39 -4.17
N GLU A 79 -7.73 2.47 -4.86
CA GLU A 79 -8.36 1.30 -5.48
C GLU A 79 -7.41 0.65 -6.49
N ARG A 80 -6.82 1.46 -7.37
CA ARG A 80 -5.88 0.96 -8.38
C ARG A 80 -4.66 0.30 -7.74
N PHE A 81 -4.11 0.93 -6.70
CA PHE A 81 -2.98 0.38 -5.98
C PHE A 81 -3.32 -0.95 -5.32
N LEU A 82 -4.45 -1.02 -4.62
CA LEU A 82 -4.84 -2.24 -3.91
C LEU A 82 -5.17 -3.39 -4.86
N ASP A 83 -5.84 -3.11 -5.98
CA ASP A 83 -6.09 -4.14 -6.99
C ASP A 83 -4.77 -4.76 -7.47
N ALA A 84 -3.77 -3.91 -7.70
CA ALA A 84 -2.44 -4.37 -8.10
C ALA A 84 -1.77 -5.16 -6.98
N LEU A 85 -1.84 -4.66 -5.74
CA LEU A 85 -1.24 -5.33 -4.60
C LEU A 85 -1.83 -6.74 -4.39
N PHE A 86 -3.14 -6.85 -4.41
CA PHE A 86 -3.80 -8.13 -4.21
C PHE A 86 -3.49 -9.14 -5.31
N GLU A 87 -3.30 -8.65 -6.53
CA GLU A 87 -2.89 -9.50 -7.64
C GLU A 87 -1.43 -9.95 -7.51
N LEU A 88 -0.53 -9.02 -7.22
CA LEU A 88 0.91 -9.28 -7.22
C LEU A 88 1.40 -9.95 -5.95
N ASP A 89 0.76 -9.68 -4.82
CA ASP A 89 1.17 -10.20 -3.51
C ASP A 89 0.45 -11.51 -3.18
N ASN A 90 0.41 -12.39 -4.16
CA ASN A 90 -0.26 -13.68 -4.04
C ASN A 90 0.77 -14.74 -3.65
N THR A 91 0.49 -15.46 -2.55
CA THR A 91 1.40 -16.49 -2.03
C THR A 91 1.20 -17.85 -2.69
N ASN A 92 0.21 -17.99 -3.53
CA ASN A 92 -0.07 -19.26 -4.24
C ASN A 92 0.81 -19.46 -5.47
#